data_2ce32cf4673640e724b0b7c56db08057
#
_entry.id   2ce32cf4673640e724b0b7c56db08057
#
_cell.length_a   1.000
_cell.length_b   1.000
_cell.length_c   1.000
_cell.angle_alpha   90.00
_cell.angle_beta   90.00
_cell.angle_gamma   90.00
#
_symmetry.space_group_name_H-M   'P 1'
#
loop_
_entity.id
_entity.type
_entity.pdbx_description
1 polymer ?
#
loop_
_entity_poly.entity_id
_entity_poly.type
_entity_poly.pdbx_seq_one_letter_code
_entity_poly.pdbx_strand_id
1 'polypeptide(L)'
;TPSNSSAASDVYKRQVLDRAREMADRFDSERIGTEHLLLAIIKEGDCAASRLLNTMGANPQKLFVDILAAMGEDPAQYREEIQRGRNEEATLTPTLDQYSRDLTAMARAGRLDPVIGREKETERVIQILCRRGKNNPCLIGEPGVGKTAIVEGIAQSLVNGNVPDIVADKRLVSLDMSGLVAKSKYRGEFEDRIKKVINEVETAGNVLLFIDELHTII
;
A
#
# COMPACT_ATOMS: atom_id res chain seq x y z
N THR A 1 -9.17 29.59 -21.86
CA THR A 1 -9.75 28.29 -22.25
C THR A 1 -10.09 27.51 -20.99
N PRO A 2 -11.35 27.30 -20.66
CA PRO A 2 -11.73 26.47 -19.55
C PRO A 2 -11.76 24.99 -19.98
N SER A 3 -11.07 24.18 -19.21
CA SER A 3 -11.47 22.91 -18.66
C SER A 3 -11.35 21.63 -19.46
N ASN A 4 -10.14 21.11 -19.49
CA ASN A 4 -9.93 19.65 -19.65
C ASN A 4 -10.25 18.88 -18.34
N SER A 5 -10.35 19.57 -17.20
CA SER A 5 -10.63 18.97 -15.88
C SER A 5 -12.11 18.60 -15.67
N SER A 6 -13.03 19.31 -16.31
CA SER A 6 -14.48 19.01 -16.19
C SER A 6 -14.85 17.74 -16.95
N ALA A 7 -14.35 17.57 -18.17
CA ALA A 7 -14.63 16.38 -18.98
C ALA A 7 -14.08 15.08 -18.35
N ALA A 8 -12.85 15.14 -17.81
CA ALA A 8 -12.27 14.01 -17.10
C ALA A 8 -13.07 13.65 -15.83
N SER A 9 -13.50 14.65 -15.06
CA SER A 9 -14.35 14.45 -13.88
C SER A 9 -15.69 13.79 -14.23
N ASP A 10 -16.29 14.13 -15.37
CA ASP A 10 -17.58 13.57 -15.79
C ASP A 10 -17.43 12.13 -16.29
N VAL A 11 -16.30 11.78 -16.90
CA VAL A 11 -15.98 10.39 -17.28
C VAL A 11 -15.88 9.51 -16.04
N TYR A 12 -15.13 9.95 -15.02
CA TYR A 12 -14.99 9.20 -13.76
C TYR A 12 -16.31 9.02 -13.02
N LYS A 13 -17.17 10.05 -12.98
CA LYS A 13 -18.51 9.94 -12.38
C LYS A 13 -19.34 8.87 -13.05
N ARG A 14 -19.32 8.80 -14.39
CA ARG A 14 -20.03 7.76 -15.15
C ARG A 14 -19.48 6.37 -14.84
N GLN A 15 -18.17 6.20 -14.83
CA GLN A 15 -17.54 4.91 -14.51
C GLN A 15 -17.94 4.41 -13.11
N VAL A 16 -17.91 5.28 -12.09
CA VAL A 16 -18.36 4.91 -10.73
C VAL A 16 -19.83 4.52 -10.71
N LEU A 17 -20.70 5.25 -11.44
CA LEU A 17 -22.13 4.94 -11.51
C LEU A 17 -22.39 3.63 -12.26
N ASP A 18 -21.67 3.36 -13.35
CA ASP A 18 -21.80 2.11 -14.10
C ASP A 18 -21.35 0.92 -13.25
N ARG A 19 -20.24 1.04 -12.53
CA ARG A 19 -19.79 0.03 -11.55
C ARG A 19 -20.75 -0.13 -10.37
N ALA A 20 -21.34 0.95 -9.89
CA ALA A 20 -22.33 0.85 -8.81
C ALA A 20 -23.58 0.09 -9.26
N ARG A 21 -23.96 0.22 -10.54
CA ARG A 21 -25.06 -0.56 -11.14
C ARG A 21 -24.67 -2.04 -11.24
N GLU A 22 -23.47 -2.35 -11.71
CA GLU A 22 -22.95 -3.73 -11.75
C GLU A 22 -22.94 -4.38 -10.36
N MET A 23 -22.60 -3.59 -9.31
CA MET A 23 -22.65 -4.07 -7.93
C MET A 23 -24.09 -4.33 -7.47
N ALA A 24 -25.02 -3.42 -7.77
CA ALA A 24 -26.44 -3.60 -7.42
C ALA A 24 -27.03 -4.84 -8.10
N ASP A 25 -26.76 -5.04 -9.39
CA ASP A 25 -27.17 -6.22 -10.14
C ASP A 25 -26.57 -7.51 -9.57
N ARG A 26 -25.33 -7.45 -9.14
CA ARG A 26 -24.60 -8.60 -8.54
C ARG A 26 -25.16 -9.02 -7.17
N PHE A 27 -25.59 -8.07 -6.36
CA PHE A 27 -26.17 -8.30 -5.04
C PHE A 27 -27.72 -8.40 -5.09
N ASP A 28 -28.27 -8.63 -6.27
CA ASP A 28 -29.72 -8.79 -6.51
C ASP A 28 -30.56 -7.64 -5.89
N SER A 29 -30.01 -6.43 -5.96
CA SER A 29 -30.63 -5.23 -5.40
C SER A 29 -31.40 -4.47 -6.47
N GLU A 30 -32.68 -4.22 -6.25
CA GLU A 30 -33.56 -3.47 -7.18
C GLU A 30 -33.13 -2.00 -7.39
N ARG A 31 -32.30 -1.47 -6.49
CA ARG A 31 -31.88 -0.06 -6.51
C ARG A 31 -30.40 0.08 -6.16
N ILE A 32 -29.75 1.07 -6.76
CA ILE A 32 -28.39 1.45 -6.39
C ILE A 32 -28.45 2.20 -5.06
N GLY A 33 -27.97 1.57 -3.98
CA GLY A 33 -27.82 2.20 -2.67
C GLY A 33 -26.45 2.84 -2.46
N THR A 34 -26.25 3.46 -1.31
CA THR A 34 -24.98 4.09 -0.91
C THR A 34 -23.86 3.08 -0.76
N GLU A 35 -24.18 1.86 -0.35
CA GLU A 35 -23.29 0.70 -0.25
C GLU A 35 -22.69 0.34 -1.61
N HIS A 36 -23.51 0.28 -2.66
CA HIS A 36 -23.05 -0.02 -4.02
C HIS A 36 -22.14 1.08 -4.58
N LEU A 37 -22.47 2.35 -4.31
CA LEU A 37 -21.63 3.49 -4.69
C LEU A 37 -20.28 3.45 -3.96
N LEU A 38 -20.28 3.12 -2.68
CA LEU A 38 -19.05 3.07 -1.89
C LEU A 38 -18.16 1.90 -2.32
N LEU A 39 -18.74 0.72 -2.59
CA LEU A 39 -18.03 -0.41 -3.17
C LEU A 39 -17.44 -0.08 -4.54
N ALA A 40 -18.19 0.63 -5.40
CA ALA A 40 -17.71 1.08 -6.71
C ALA A 40 -16.53 2.06 -6.59
N ILE A 41 -16.58 3.01 -5.65
CA ILE A 41 -15.50 3.96 -5.38
C ILE A 41 -14.23 3.23 -4.89
N ILE A 42 -14.40 2.25 -4.00
CA ILE A 42 -13.28 1.45 -3.49
C ILE A 42 -12.63 0.63 -4.62
N LYS A 43 -13.46 0.05 -5.49
CA LYS A 43 -12.97 -0.74 -6.64
C LYS A 43 -12.30 0.10 -7.74
N GLU A 44 -12.73 1.36 -7.92
CA GLU A 44 -12.10 2.25 -8.90
C GLU A 44 -10.67 2.63 -8.51
N GLY A 45 -10.36 2.64 -7.21
CA GLY A 45 -9.01 2.79 -6.67
C GLY A 45 -8.35 4.15 -6.94
N ASP A 46 -8.39 4.67 -8.16
CA ASP A 46 -7.69 5.89 -8.58
C ASP A 46 -8.61 7.11 -8.77
N CYS A 47 -9.69 7.20 -8.02
CA CYS A 47 -10.57 8.36 -8.06
C CYS A 47 -10.32 9.35 -6.90
N ALA A 48 -10.76 10.60 -7.06
CA ALA A 48 -10.63 11.63 -6.02
C ALA A 48 -11.28 11.22 -4.69
N ALA A 49 -12.39 10.46 -4.73
CA ALA A 49 -13.08 9.97 -3.55
C ALA A 49 -12.27 8.89 -2.82
N SER A 50 -11.61 7.99 -3.55
CA SER A 50 -10.73 6.97 -2.99
C SER A 50 -9.50 7.60 -2.30
N ARG A 51 -8.90 8.61 -2.91
CA ARG A 51 -7.81 9.41 -2.29
C ARG A 51 -8.26 10.12 -1.03
N LEU A 52 -9.48 10.65 -1.01
CA LEU A 52 -10.06 11.29 0.17
C LEU A 52 -10.25 10.29 1.31
N LEU A 53 -10.78 9.10 1.02
CA LEU A 53 -10.93 8.01 2.00
C LEU A 53 -9.58 7.64 2.62
N ASN A 54 -8.55 7.48 1.80
CA ASN A 54 -7.18 7.20 2.25
C ASN A 54 -6.62 8.33 3.12
N THR A 55 -6.85 9.61 2.75
CA THR A 55 -6.42 10.78 3.54
C THR A 55 -7.11 10.84 4.91
N MET A 56 -8.35 10.36 5.00
CA MET A 56 -9.11 10.24 6.25
C MET A 56 -8.68 9.04 7.09
N GLY A 57 -7.72 8.23 6.63
CA GLY A 57 -7.25 7.03 7.32
C GLY A 57 -8.21 5.84 7.20
N ALA A 58 -9.17 5.88 6.30
CA ALA A 58 -10.04 4.74 6.04
C ALA A 58 -9.28 3.70 5.21
N ASN A 59 -9.25 2.47 5.70
CA ASN A 59 -8.70 1.34 4.94
C ASN A 59 -9.72 0.83 3.93
N PRO A 60 -9.45 0.91 2.61
CA PRO A 60 -10.41 0.52 1.58
C PRO A 60 -10.86 -0.95 1.69
N GLN A 61 -9.92 -1.87 2.02
CA GLN A 61 -10.22 -3.29 2.11
C GLN A 61 -11.08 -3.61 3.35
N LYS A 62 -10.74 -3.01 4.50
CA LYS A 62 -11.56 -3.15 5.70
C LYS A 62 -12.95 -2.60 5.45
N LEU A 63 -13.04 -1.42 4.83
CA LEU A 63 -14.31 -0.79 4.49
C LEU A 63 -15.11 -1.67 3.50
N PHE A 64 -14.46 -2.32 2.53
CA PHE A 64 -15.09 -3.27 1.61
C PHE A 64 -15.69 -4.46 2.37
N VAL A 65 -14.94 -5.06 3.29
CA VAL A 65 -15.41 -6.17 4.14
C VAL A 65 -16.55 -5.73 5.05
N ASP A 66 -16.43 -4.56 5.68
CA ASP A 66 -17.45 -4.02 6.59
C ASP A 66 -18.77 -3.73 5.85
N ILE A 67 -18.69 -3.22 4.61
CA ILE A 67 -19.87 -3.00 3.77
C ILE A 67 -20.53 -4.31 3.38
N LEU A 68 -19.77 -5.31 2.92
CA LEU A 68 -20.31 -6.63 2.60
C LEU A 68 -21.02 -7.25 3.80
N ALA A 69 -20.39 -7.19 4.97
CA ALA A 69 -21.00 -7.69 6.21
C ALA A 69 -22.31 -6.94 6.57
N ALA A 70 -22.34 -5.61 6.37
CA ALA A 70 -23.53 -4.79 6.59
C ALA A 70 -24.67 -5.10 5.61
N MET A 71 -24.34 -5.53 4.38
CA MET A 71 -25.28 -5.99 3.37
C MET A 71 -25.78 -7.43 3.63
N GLY A 72 -25.19 -8.15 4.61
CA GLY A 72 -25.51 -9.54 4.90
C GLY A 72 -24.79 -10.55 4.01
N GLU A 73 -23.81 -10.10 3.25
CA GLU A 73 -22.99 -10.93 2.38
C GLU A 73 -21.81 -11.56 3.15
N ASP A 74 -21.43 -12.79 2.78
CA ASP A 74 -20.25 -13.44 3.38
C ASP A 74 -18.96 -12.94 2.73
N PRO A 75 -18.12 -12.17 3.45
CA PRO A 75 -16.85 -11.65 2.88
C PRO A 75 -15.90 -12.76 2.43
N ALA A 76 -16.05 -14.00 2.91
CA ALA A 76 -15.21 -15.12 2.51
C ALA A 76 -15.40 -15.49 1.03
N GLN A 77 -16.56 -15.25 0.45
CA GLN A 77 -16.86 -15.49 -0.96
C GLN A 77 -16.15 -14.51 -1.88
N TYR A 78 -15.76 -13.35 -1.35
CA TYR A 78 -15.12 -12.25 -2.09
C TYR A 78 -13.60 -12.15 -1.83
N ARG A 79 -13.00 -13.19 -1.22
CA ARG A 79 -11.56 -13.22 -0.90
C ARG A 79 -10.66 -12.93 -2.09
N GLU A 80 -10.99 -13.46 -3.27
CA GLU A 80 -10.20 -13.23 -4.47
C GLU A 80 -10.26 -11.77 -4.94
N GLU A 81 -11.39 -11.10 -4.77
CA GLU A 81 -11.54 -9.68 -5.11
C GLU A 81 -10.83 -8.77 -4.14
N ILE A 82 -10.89 -9.10 -2.84
CA ILE A 82 -10.14 -8.41 -1.79
C ILE A 82 -8.63 -8.55 -2.05
N GLN A 83 -8.19 -9.73 -2.53
CA GLN A 83 -6.79 -9.96 -2.90
C GLN A 83 -6.40 -9.31 -4.23
N ARG A 84 -7.30 -9.22 -5.21
CA ARG A 84 -7.07 -8.48 -6.46
C ARG A 84 -6.92 -6.99 -6.21
N GLY A 85 -7.74 -6.39 -5.35
CA GLY A 85 -7.55 -5.00 -4.93
C GLY A 85 -6.17 -4.75 -4.33
N ARG A 86 -5.61 -5.71 -3.56
CA ARG A 86 -4.22 -5.64 -3.07
C ARG A 86 -3.18 -5.73 -4.21
N ASN A 87 -3.46 -6.49 -5.27
CA ASN A 87 -2.56 -6.61 -6.41
C ASN A 87 -2.66 -5.42 -7.38
N GLU A 88 -3.84 -4.78 -7.48
CA GLU A 88 -4.03 -3.55 -8.26
C GLU A 88 -3.39 -2.34 -7.56
N GLU A 89 -3.36 -2.28 -6.23
CA GLU A 89 -2.57 -1.31 -5.47
C GLU A 89 -1.05 -1.48 -5.72
N ALA A 90 -0.59 -2.70 -6.00
CA ALA A 90 0.80 -2.94 -6.43
C ALA A 90 1.11 -2.31 -7.79
N THR A 91 0.11 -2.10 -8.66
CA THR A 91 0.27 -1.41 -9.95
C THR A 91 0.34 0.12 -9.82
N LEU A 92 -0.04 0.70 -8.66
CA LEU A 92 0.13 2.14 -8.40
C LEU A 92 1.59 2.54 -8.16
N THR A 93 2.50 1.57 -8.04
CA THR A 93 3.92 1.77 -7.77
C THR A 93 4.84 1.13 -8.81
N PRO A 94 4.64 1.36 -10.13
CA PRO A 94 5.38 0.64 -11.17
C PRO A 94 6.88 0.92 -11.14
N THR A 95 7.30 2.15 -10.83
CA THR A 95 8.72 2.49 -10.71
C THR A 95 9.31 1.89 -9.43
N LEU A 96 8.60 1.98 -8.31
CA LEU A 96 9.02 1.35 -7.06
C LEU A 96 9.19 -0.16 -7.23
N ASP A 97 8.22 -0.85 -7.84
CA ASP A 97 8.24 -2.30 -8.03
C ASP A 97 9.42 -2.77 -8.89
N GLN A 98 9.86 -1.94 -9.83
CA GLN A 98 11.02 -2.23 -10.69
C GLN A 98 12.36 -2.19 -9.94
N TYR A 99 12.46 -1.36 -8.87
CA TYR A 99 13.69 -1.12 -8.13
C TYR A 99 13.60 -1.52 -6.66
N SER A 100 12.68 -2.42 -6.33
CA SER A 100 12.46 -2.81 -4.95
C SER A 100 12.12 -4.28 -4.79
N ARG A 101 12.20 -4.74 -3.53
CA ARG A 101 11.79 -6.09 -3.11
C ARG A 101 10.64 -5.96 -2.12
N ASP A 102 9.50 -6.56 -2.43
CA ASP A 102 8.36 -6.60 -1.53
C ASP A 102 8.57 -7.64 -0.44
N LEU A 103 8.96 -7.18 0.75
CA LEU A 103 9.22 -8.05 1.89
C LEU A 103 7.91 -8.63 2.46
N THR A 104 6.80 -7.89 2.38
CA THR A 104 5.49 -8.38 2.82
C THR A 104 5.00 -9.53 1.92
N ALA A 105 5.17 -9.39 0.60
CA ALA A 105 4.87 -10.48 -0.34
C ALA A 105 5.77 -11.70 -0.14
N MET A 106 7.06 -11.48 0.14
CA MET A 106 8.01 -12.55 0.44
C MET A 106 7.65 -13.27 1.75
N ALA A 107 7.23 -12.54 2.78
CA ALA A 107 6.78 -13.11 4.05
C ALA A 107 5.53 -13.97 3.86
N ARG A 108 4.53 -13.49 3.08
CA ARG A 108 3.33 -14.28 2.75
C ARG A 108 3.65 -15.57 2.00
N ALA A 109 4.65 -15.52 1.13
CA ALA A 109 5.11 -16.67 0.37
C ALA A 109 6.04 -17.62 1.17
N GLY A 110 6.33 -17.31 2.46
CA GLY A 110 7.23 -18.11 3.29
C GLY A 110 8.69 -18.09 2.80
N ARG A 111 9.10 -17.02 2.10
CA ARG A 111 10.44 -16.91 1.50
C ARG A 111 11.42 -16.10 2.33
N LEU A 112 11.02 -15.66 3.52
CA LEU A 112 11.90 -15.00 4.49
C LEU A 112 12.34 -16.01 5.56
N ASP A 113 13.59 -15.90 5.97
CA ASP A 113 14.11 -16.70 7.06
C ASP A 113 13.46 -16.31 8.40
N PRO A 114 13.29 -17.24 9.35
CA PRO A 114 12.76 -16.92 10.66
C PRO A 114 13.72 -16.01 11.42
N VAL A 115 13.18 -14.91 11.92
CA VAL A 115 13.96 -13.93 12.71
C VAL A 115 13.90 -14.33 14.18
N ILE A 116 15.07 -14.60 14.77
CA ILE A 116 15.20 -15.06 16.15
C ILE A 116 16.00 -14.04 16.96
N GLY A 117 15.50 -13.70 18.15
CA GLY A 117 16.22 -12.87 19.12
C GLY A 117 16.23 -11.37 18.78
N ARG A 118 15.30 -10.91 17.93
CA ARG A 118 15.14 -9.50 17.53
C ARG A 118 13.72 -8.95 17.80
N GLU A 119 12.99 -9.61 18.66
CA GLU A 119 11.59 -9.28 18.95
C GLU A 119 11.48 -7.87 19.54
N LYS A 120 12.38 -7.50 20.46
CA LYS A 120 12.38 -6.19 21.12
C LYS A 120 12.67 -5.05 20.15
N GLU A 121 13.64 -5.22 19.25
CA GLU A 121 14.00 -4.22 18.26
C GLU A 121 12.88 -4.08 17.23
N THR A 122 12.33 -5.19 16.76
CA THR A 122 11.17 -5.21 15.84
C THR A 122 9.96 -4.49 16.45
N GLU A 123 9.60 -4.82 17.68
CA GLU A 123 8.51 -4.15 18.40
C GLU A 123 8.78 -2.65 18.55
N ARG A 124 10.00 -2.28 18.90
CA ARG A 124 10.40 -0.88 19.04
C ARG A 124 10.26 -0.09 17.75
N VAL A 125 10.64 -0.67 16.61
CA VAL A 125 10.47 -0.05 15.29
C VAL A 125 8.98 0.11 14.97
N ILE A 126 8.16 -0.91 15.18
CA ILE A 126 6.71 -0.86 14.98
C ILE A 126 6.08 0.25 15.85
N GLN A 127 6.46 0.37 17.11
CA GLN A 127 5.99 1.44 18.00
C GLN A 127 6.33 2.84 17.46
N ILE A 128 7.51 3.01 16.84
CA ILE A 128 7.92 4.29 16.27
C ILE A 128 7.08 4.58 15.01
N LEU A 129 6.88 3.60 14.13
CA LEU A 129 6.05 3.72 12.93
C LEU A 129 4.59 4.14 13.24
N CYS A 130 4.07 3.73 14.41
CA CYS A 130 2.71 4.09 14.85
C CYS A 130 2.59 5.51 15.43
N ARG A 131 3.64 6.29 15.55
CA ARG A 131 3.59 7.66 16.09
C ARG A 131 2.93 8.61 15.09
N ARG A 132 2.28 9.66 15.61
CA ARG A 132 1.70 10.75 14.79
C ARG A 132 2.75 11.65 14.15
N GLY A 133 3.96 11.68 14.69
CA GLY A 133 5.09 12.47 14.18
C GLY A 133 6.41 11.82 14.60
N LYS A 134 7.49 12.11 13.86
CA LYS A 134 8.80 11.46 14.03
C LYS A 134 8.68 9.94 13.97
N ASN A 135 7.90 9.46 13.01
CA ASN A 135 7.55 8.05 12.80
C ASN A 135 8.48 7.34 11.81
N ASN A 136 9.59 7.96 11.44
CA ASN A 136 10.61 7.36 10.57
C ASN A 136 11.79 6.84 11.43
N PRO A 137 11.83 5.54 11.76
CA PRO A 137 12.92 4.96 12.52
C PRO A 137 14.19 4.82 11.70
N CYS A 138 15.33 4.99 12.34
CA CYS A 138 16.64 4.71 11.76
C CYS A 138 17.32 3.59 12.55
N LEU A 139 17.73 2.52 11.87
CA LEU A 139 18.49 1.41 12.44
C LEU A 139 19.98 1.72 12.32
N ILE A 140 20.64 1.90 13.45
CA ILE A 140 22.07 2.19 13.53
C ILE A 140 22.81 0.99 14.13
N GLY A 141 23.92 0.62 13.53
CA GLY A 141 24.76 -0.48 13.99
C GLY A 141 25.84 -0.85 13.00
N GLU A 142 26.81 -1.64 13.42
CA GLU A 142 27.89 -2.13 12.57
C GLU A 142 27.37 -3.01 11.42
N PRO A 143 28.14 -3.16 10.32
CA PRO A 143 27.80 -4.14 9.27
C PRO A 143 27.64 -5.54 9.87
N GLY A 144 26.65 -6.31 9.37
CA GLY A 144 26.45 -7.70 9.78
C GLY A 144 25.71 -7.91 11.12
N VAL A 145 25.34 -6.87 11.86
CA VAL A 145 24.63 -7.03 13.16
C VAL A 145 23.14 -7.43 13.00
N GLY A 146 22.64 -7.58 11.77
CA GLY A 146 21.29 -8.04 11.50
C GLY A 146 20.23 -6.94 11.37
N LYS A 147 20.60 -5.74 10.91
CA LYS A 147 19.63 -4.65 10.66
C LYS A 147 18.52 -5.08 9.67
N THR A 148 18.89 -5.75 8.60
CA THR A 148 17.95 -6.26 7.58
C THR A 148 17.03 -7.35 8.17
N ALA A 149 17.54 -8.20 9.06
CA ALA A 149 16.72 -9.20 9.75
C ALA A 149 15.61 -8.57 10.60
N ILE A 150 15.85 -7.41 11.24
CA ILE A 150 14.80 -6.68 11.96
C ILE A 150 13.69 -6.26 11.00
N VAL A 151 14.05 -5.77 9.82
CA VAL A 151 13.08 -5.35 8.79
C VAL A 151 12.27 -6.53 8.25
N GLU A 152 12.91 -7.67 8.04
CA GLU A 152 12.25 -8.93 7.68
C GLU A 152 11.30 -9.41 8.80
N GLY A 153 11.69 -9.26 10.07
CA GLY A 153 10.83 -9.51 11.22
C GLY A 153 9.59 -8.61 11.27
N ILE A 154 9.72 -7.34 10.85
CA ILE A 154 8.56 -6.44 10.71
C ILE A 154 7.63 -6.96 9.61
N ALA A 155 8.15 -7.37 8.45
CA ALA A 155 7.35 -7.93 7.36
C ALA A 155 6.58 -9.18 7.81
N GLN A 156 7.22 -10.07 8.57
CA GLN A 156 6.57 -11.25 9.14
C GLN A 156 5.49 -10.86 10.15
N SER A 157 5.74 -9.86 11.00
CA SER A 157 4.77 -9.37 11.98
C SER A 157 3.54 -8.73 11.32
N LEU A 158 3.74 -7.99 10.22
CA LEU A 158 2.66 -7.44 9.39
C LEU A 158 1.77 -8.54 8.81
N VAL A 159 2.38 -9.60 8.27
CA VAL A 159 1.64 -10.72 7.65
C VAL A 159 0.90 -11.55 8.67
N ASN A 160 1.49 -11.76 9.86
CA ASN A 160 0.91 -12.54 10.94
C ASN A 160 -0.14 -11.78 11.76
N GLY A 161 -0.36 -10.48 11.46
CA GLY A 161 -1.31 -9.64 12.19
C GLY A 161 -0.84 -9.24 13.60
N ASN A 162 0.45 -9.41 13.92
CA ASN A 162 1.03 -9.08 15.23
C ASN A 162 1.50 -7.62 15.28
N VAL A 163 0.69 -6.70 14.74
CA VAL A 163 0.98 -5.26 14.66
C VAL A 163 -0.28 -4.45 14.97
N PRO A 164 -0.14 -3.19 15.44
CA PRO A 164 -1.28 -2.30 15.60
C PRO A 164 -1.99 -1.99 14.27
N ASP A 165 -3.30 -1.72 14.32
CA ASP A 165 -4.16 -1.45 13.16
C ASP A 165 -3.62 -0.36 12.23
N ILE A 166 -2.91 0.64 12.78
CA ILE A 166 -2.32 1.77 12.03
C ILE A 166 -1.35 1.30 10.93
N VAL A 167 -0.68 0.16 11.15
CA VAL A 167 0.32 -0.37 10.22
C VAL A 167 -0.07 -1.74 9.64
N ALA A 168 -1.18 -2.33 10.08
CA ALA A 168 -1.60 -3.70 9.72
C ALA A 168 -1.75 -3.92 8.20
N ASP A 169 -2.23 -2.90 7.49
CA ASP A 169 -2.48 -2.98 6.04
C ASP A 169 -1.33 -2.38 5.21
N LYS A 170 -0.20 -2.08 5.85
CA LYS A 170 0.93 -1.52 5.13
C LYS A 170 1.72 -2.60 4.39
N ARG A 171 2.24 -2.22 3.24
CA ARG A 171 3.16 -3.00 2.41
C ARG A 171 4.58 -2.55 2.71
N LEU A 172 5.42 -3.45 3.20
CA LEU A 172 6.83 -3.16 3.48
C LEU A 172 7.69 -3.53 2.28
N VAL A 173 8.38 -2.55 1.73
CA VAL A 173 9.15 -2.66 0.50
C VAL A 173 10.58 -2.19 0.73
N SER A 174 11.56 -3.01 0.35
CA SER A 174 12.97 -2.66 0.41
C SER A 174 13.45 -2.09 -0.93
N LEU A 175 13.89 -0.83 -0.94
CA LEU A 175 14.38 -0.13 -2.12
C LEU A 175 15.84 -0.53 -2.42
N ASP A 176 16.10 -0.93 -3.66
CA ASP A 176 17.45 -1.17 -4.17
C ASP A 176 18.06 0.14 -4.71
N MET A 177 18.78 0.83 -3.85
CA MET A 177 19.48 2.06 -4.19
C MET A 177 20.56 1.84 -5.27
N SER A 178 21.27 0.71 -5.20
CA SER A 178 22.31 0.35 -6.17
C SER A 178 21.73 0.16 -7.57
N GLY A 179 20.58 -0.50 -7.67
CA GLY A 179 19.84 -0.68 -8.92
C GLY A 179 19.33 0.63 -9.52
N LEU A 180 18.90 1.57 -8.67
CA LEU A 180 18.47 2.91 -9.10
C LEU A 180 19.62 3.73 -9.69
N VAL A 181 20.82 3.68 -9.08
CA VAL A 181 22.02 4.38 -9.52
C VAL A 181 22.62 3.72 -10.77
N ALA A 182 22.76 2.40 -10.79
CA ALA A 182 23.48 1.67 -11.84
C ALA A 182 22.84 1.82 -13.23
N LYS A 183 21.54 2.05 -13.32
CA LYS A 183 20.80 2.24 -14.58
C LYS A 183 20.71 3.70 -15.01
N SER A 184 21.31 4.64 -14.28
CA SER A 184 21.33 6.07 -14.64
C SER A 184 22.67 6.44 -15.24
N LYS A 185 22.64 6.97 -16.48
CA LYS A 185 23.84 7.50 -17.14
C LYS A 185 24.23 8.90 -16.63
N TYR A 186 23.26 9.63 -16.09
CA TYR A 186 23.43 11.01 -15.62
C TYR A 186 22.80 11.16 -14.22
N ARG A 187 23.38 12.02 -13.39
CA ARG A 187 22.88 12.33 -12.03
C ARG A 187 21.41 12.78 -12.03
N GLY A 188 20.98 13.54 -13.03
CA GLY A 188 19.60 14.00 -13.16
C GLY A 188 18.59 12.87 -13.36
N GLU A 189 18.94 11.79 -14.06
CA GLU A 189 18.05 10.63 -14.24
C GLU A 189 17.80 9.90 -12.91
N PHE A 190 18.78 9.84 -12.04
CA PHE A 190 18.68 9.28 -10.72
C PHE A 190 17.73 10.11 -9.83
N GLU A 191 17.90 11.44 -9.82
CA GLU A 191 17.04 12.34 -9.07
C GLU A 191 15.58 12.25 -9.53
N ASP A 192 15.33 12.15 -10.83
CA ASP A 192 13.98 12.02 -11.39
C ASP A 192 13.33 10.66 -11.04
N ARG A 193 14.13 9.58 -11.00
CA ARG A 193 13.61 8.26 -10.57
C ARG A 193 13.25 8.25 -9.10
N ILE A 194 14.09 8.81 -8.23
CA ILE A 194 13.77 8.92 -6.80
C ILE A 194 12.49 9.75 -6.60
N LYS A 195 12.35 10.88 -7.29
CA LYS A 195 11.12 11.69 -7.20
C LYS A 195 9.89 10.90 -7.62
N LYS A 196 9.97 10.09 -8.70
CA LYS A 196 8.88 9.22 -9.11
C LYS A 196 8.53 8.19 -8.04
N VAL A 197 9.54 7.50 -7.49
CA VAL A 197 9.33 6.52 -6.40
C VAL A 197 8.66 7.17 -5.19
N ILE A 198 9.12 8.37 -4.77
CA ILE A 198 8.52 9.09 -3.65
C ILE A 198 7.06 9.44 -3.96
N ASN A 199 6.77 9.99 -5.13
CA ASN A 199 5.40 10.32 -5.54
C ASN A 199 4.49 9.09 -5.59
N GLU A 200 5.00 7.94 -6.07
CA GLU A 200 4.27 6.68 -6.09
C GLU A 200 3.96 6.21 -4.66
N VAL A 201 4.93 6.26 -3.74
CA VAL A 201 4.77 5.89 -2.32
C VAL A 201 3.75 6.80 -1.63
N GLU A 202 3.83 8.12 -1.85
CA GLU A 202 2.89 9.10 -1.30
C GLU A 202 1.47 8.90 -1.84
N THR A 203 1.35 8.62 -3.14
CA THR A 203 0.06 8.37 -3.80
C THR A 203 -0.58 7.07 -3.31
N ALA A 204 0.20 6.00 -3.19
CA ALA A 204 -0.25 4.71 -2.70
C ALA A 204 -0.69 4.77 -1.22
N GLY A 205 0.00 5.55 -0.39
CA GLY A 205 -0.36 5.82 1.02
C GLY A 205 -0.24 4.62 1.97
N ASN A 206 -0.08 3.40 1.44
CA ASN A 206 -0.01 2.15 2.22
C ASN A 206 1.40 1.52 2.23
N VAL A 207 2.41 2.21 1.71
CA VAL A 207 3.78 1.70 1.60
C VAL A 207 4.63 2.14 2.79
N LEU A 208 5.32 1.19 3.39
CA LEU A 208 6.47 1.41 4.27
C LEU A 208 7.73 1.16 3.45
N LEU A 209 8.48 2.22 3.19
CA LEU A 209 9.70 2.14 2.40
C LEU A 209 10.91 1.92 3.30
N PHE A 210 11.61 0.81 3.11
CA PHE A 210 12.89 0.57 3.73
C PHE A 210 14.02 0.92 2.76
N ILE A 211 14.95 1.74 3.22
CA ILE A 211 16.15 2.12 2.47
C ILE A 211 17.35 1.59 3.23
N ASP A 212 18.05 0.63 2.64
CA ASP A 212 19.30 0.13 3.18
C ASP A 212 20.46 1.03 2.75
N GLU A 213 21.53 1.05 3.52
CA GLU A 213 22.76 1.78 3.22
C GLU A 213 22.53 3.25 2.81
N LEU A 214 21.74 3.99 3.60
CA LEU A 214 21.37 5.39 3.33
C LEU A 214 22.59 6.30 3.05
N HIS A 215 23.77 5.93 3.53
CA HIS A 215 25.02 6.64 3.30
C HIS A 215 25.48 6.63 1.82
N THR A 216 24.91 5.74 1.00
CA THR A 216 25.22 5.69 -0.44
C THR A 216 24.54 6.80 -1.26
N ILE A 217 23.63 7.56 -0.65
CA ILE A 217 22.87 8.65 -1.29
C ILE A 217 23.59 10.00 -1.18
N ILE A 218 24.57 10.12 -0.29
CA ILE A 218 25.27 11.38 0.04
C ILE A 218 26.46 11.61 -0.89
#